data_2dbac21ab9d63e0687960e2800dd6e16
#
_entry.id   2dbac21ab9d63e0687960e2800dd6e16
#
_cell.length_a   1.000
_cell.length_b   1.000
_cell.length_c   1.000
_cell.angle_alpha   90.00
_cell.angle_beta   90.00
_cell.angle_gamma   90.00
#
_symmetry.space_group_name_H-M   'P 1'
#
loop_
_entity.id
_entity.type
_entity.pdbx_description
1 polymer ?
#
loop_
_entity_poly.entity_id
_entity_poly.type
_entity_poly.pdbx_seq_one_letter_code
_entity_poly.pdbx_strand_id
1 'polypeptide(L)'
;MKKSGALTGLQRVREMSLNDGHTFVTPEQIKDEFQRTLQLIIDVYEDSTWLTIVSVCHTATLKILTNTLNNDEMWENAQSMLKSAMDDMELDYFEAEGEAAFYGPKTWYPSEDCLGNEETLSTIQLDFLLPERFDLKYIGADGEEHRPVMIHRGVISTMERFTAILIENYKGAFPTWLAPHQVTVIPVSNEAHVDYAWEVAKVLRDKGVRVDVDERNEKCNLKSVKAKLRKSLTN
;
A
#
# COMPACT_ATOMS: atom_id res chain seq x y z
N MET A 1 -5.70 23.56 14.66
CA MET A 1 -4.27 23.62 15.06
C MET A 1 -3.88 22.27 15.61
N LYS A 2 -3.08 21.45 14.89
CA LYS A 2 -2.63 20.14 15.40
C LYS A 2 -1.66 20.37 16.56
N LYS A 3 -1.93 19.77 17.71
CA LYS A 3 -1.09 19.92 18.93
C LYS A 3 0.35 19.46 18.62
N SER A 4 1.35 20.24 18.99
CA SER A 4 2.75 19.82 19.02
C SER A 4 2.85 18.63 19.97
N GLY A 5 3.31 17.46 19.50
CA GLY A 5 3.39 16.23 20.30
C GLY A 5 2.63 15.03 19.73
N ALA A 6 1.99 15.18 18.56
CA ALA A 6 1.24 14.11 17.90
C ALA A 6 2.11 13.17 17.03
N LEU A 7 3.44 13.15 17.21
CA LEU A 7 4.34 12.24 16.52
C LEU A 7 4.42 10.93 17.30
N THR A 8 4.32 9.80 16.59
CA THR A 8 4.32 8.47 17.20
C THR A 8 5.10 7.50 16.33
N GLY A 9 6.38 7.29 16.63
CA GLY A 9 7.24 6.37 15.92
C GLY A 9 7.15 6.52 14.39
N LEU A 10 7.03 5.41 13.67
CA LEU A 10 6.83 5.39 12.22
C LEU A 10 5.36 5.59 11.80
N GLN A 11 4.41 5.41 12.71
CA GLN A 11 2.99 5.59 12.37
C GLN A 11 2.64 7.06 12.08
N ARG A 12 3.35 8.00 12.71
CA ARG A 12 3.09 9.44 12.52
C ARG A 12 4.37 10.26 12.55
N VAL A 13 4.95 10.44 11.39
CA VAL A 13 6.23 11.11 11.16
C VAL A 13 6.07 12.54 10.68
N ARG A 14 7.16 13.31 10.62
CA ARG A 14 7.19 14.68 10.07
C ARG A 14 7.39 14.71 8.56
N GLU A 15 8.19 13.81 8.06
CA GLU A 15 8.47 13.61 6.64
C GLU A 15 8.09 12.18 6.27
N MET A 16 7.46 11.99 5.12
CA MET A 16 6.92 10.71 4.71
C MET A 16 7.06 10.49 3.21
N SER A 17 7.22 9.22 2.84
CA SER A 17 7.16 8.77 1.45
C SER A 17 5.77 8.23 1.17
N LEU A 18 4.96 9.02 0.46
CA LEU A 18 3.57 8.66 0.15
C LEU A 18 3.54 7.71 -1.06
N ASN A 19 2.82 6.60 -0.92
CA ASN A 19 2.43 5.76 -2.04
C ASN A 19 1.16 6.36 -2.65
N ASP A 20 1.32 7.09 -3.74
CA ASP A 20 0.25 7.78 -4.44
C ASP A 20 0.34 7.57 -5.94
N GLY A 21 -0.81 7.51 -6.62
CA GLY A 21 -0.91 7.37 -8.04
C GLY A 21 -2.16 8.03 -8.58
N HIS A 22 -2.05 8.53 -9.82
CA HIS A 22 -3.13 9.25 -10.48
C HIS A 22 -3.41 8.61 -11.84
N THR A 23 -4.65 8.20 -12.05
CA THR A 23 -5.13 7.64 -13.31
C THR A 23 -6.16 8.59 -13.92
N PHE A 24 -6.02 8.89 -15.21
CA PHE A 24 -6.97 9.71 -15.94
C PHE A 24 -7.81 8.80 -16.81
N VAL A 25 -9.13 8.94 -16.69
CA VAL A 25 -10.11 8.06 -17.33
C VAL A 25 -11.23 8.87 -17.97
N THR A 26 -11.92 8.27 -18.94
CA THR A 26 -13.20 8.80 -19.39
C THR A 26 -14.29 8.45 -18.37
N PRO A 27 -15.42 9.16 -18.36
CA PRO A 27 -16.52 8.84 -17.43
C PRO A 27 -16.97 7.37 -17.49
N GLU A 28 -16.97 6.75 -18.67
CA GLU A 28 -17.36 5.37 -18.89
C GLU A 28 -16.37 4.35 -18.32
N GLN A 29 -15.11 4.75 -18.17
CA GLN A 29 -14.02 3.90 -17.65
C GLN A 29 -13.91 3.92 -16.12
N ILE A 30 -14.63 4.82 -15.44
CA ILE A 30 -14.53 4.98 -13.97
C ILE A 30 -14.71 3.64 -13.25
N LYS A 31 -15.79 2.93 -13.58
CA LYS A 31 -16.13 1.67 -12.89
C LYS A 31 -15.03 0.61 -13.05
N ASP A 32 -14.59 0.39 -14.27
CA ASP A 32 -13.58 -0.64 -14.58
C ASP A 32 -12.23 -0.32 -13.91
N GLU A 33 -11.82 0.95 -13.96
CA GLU A 33 -10.54 1.36 -13.36
C GLU A 33 -10.61 1.38 -11.82
N PHE A 34 -11.78 1.71 -11.26
CA PHE A 34 -12.00 1.58 -9.82
C PHE A 34 -11.87 0.11 -9.38
N GLN A 35 -12.54 -0.82 -10.08
CA GLN A 35 -12.45 -2.25 -9.76
C GLN A 35 -11.02 -2.79 -9.90
N ARG A 36 -10.30 -2.38 -10.96
CA ARG A 36 -8.89 -2.75 -11.14
C ARG A 36 -8.00 -2.25 -10.01
N THR A 37 -8.22 -1.00 -9.58
CA THR A 37 -7.46 -0.41 -8.47
C THR A 37 -7.79 -1.10 -7.16
N LEU A 38 -9.05 -1.42 -6.93
CA LEU A 38 -9.50 -2.13 -5.74
C LEU A 38 -8.93 -3.56 -5.69
N GLN A 39 -8.93 -4.27 -6.83
CA GLN A 39 -8.30 -5.58 -6.92
C GLN A 39 -6.80 -5.52 -6.61
N LEU A 40 -6.09 -4.49 -7.10
CA LEU A 40 -4.68 -4.28 -6.75
C LEU A 40 -4.48 -4.10 -5.24
N ILE A 41 -5.38 -3.39 -4.56
CA ILE A 41 -5.32 -3.23 -3.10
C ILE A 41 -5.50 -4.59 -2.41
N ILE A 42 -6.49 -5.37 -2.84
CA ILE A 42 -6.76 -6.71 -2.31
C ILE A 42 -5.55 -7.62 -2.50
N ASP A 43 -5.01 -7.69 -3.72
CA ASP A 43 -3.83 -8.52 -4.05
C ASP A 43 -2.62 -8.16 -3.17
N VAL A 44 -2.34 -6.87 -2.97
CA VAL A 44 -1.23 -6.41 -2.12
C VAL A 44 -1.44 -6.82 -0.66
N TYR A 45 -2.67 -6.83 -0.18
CA TYR A 45 -2.97 -7.23 1.18
C TYR A 45 -2.89 -8.75 1.35
N GLU A 46 -3.35 -9.52 0.38
CA GLU A 46 -3.21 -10.97 0.36
C GLU A 46 -1.73 -11.41 0.32
N ASP A 47 -0.94 -10.79 -0.56
CA ASP A 47 0.50 -11.04 -0.65
C ASP A 47 1.24 -10.69 0.65
N SER A 48 0.72 -9.72 1.38
CA SER A 48 1.26 -9.34 2.69
C SER A 48 0.89 -10.33 3.79
N THR A 49 0.14 -11.38 3.50
CA THR A 49 -0.30 -12.46 4.42
C THR A 49 -1.04 -11.96 5.66
N TRP A 50 -1.80 -10.90 5.54
CA TRP A 50 -2.54 -10.32 6.65
C TRP A 50 -3.98 -10.80 6.67
N LEU A 51 -4.18 -12.01 7.13
CA LEU A 51 -5.53 -12.56 7.32
C LEU A 51 -6.46 -11.62 8.11
N THR A 52 -5.91 -10.85 9.04
CA THR A 52 -6.68 -9.87 9.82
C THR A 52 -7.07 -8.63 9.00
N ILE A 53 -6.21 -8.20 8.07
CA ILE A 53 -6.49 -7.05 7.19
C ILE A 53 -7.39 -7.44 6.01
N VAL A 54 -7.29 -8.66 5.52
CA VAL A 54 -8.21 -9.17 4.48
C VAL A 54 -9.65 -9.11 4.97
N SER A 55 -9.93 -9.43 6.23
CA SER A 55 -11.28 -9.28 6.81
C SER A 55 -11.75 -7.83 6.88
N VAL A 56 -10.84 -6.87 7.01
CA VAL A 56 -11.15 -5.42 7.06
C VAL A 56 -11.20 -4.83 5.65
N CYS A 57 -10.44 -5.37 4.68
CA CYS A 57 -10.47 -4.94 3.29
C CYS A 57 -11.78 -5.25 2.57
N HIS A 58 -12.54 -6.24 3.04
CA HIS A 58 -13.90 -6.49 2.53
C HIS A 58 -14.93 -5.45 2.98
N THR A 59 -14.54 -4.53 3.88
CA THR A 59 -15.40 -3.45 4.35
C THR A 59 -14.95 -2.13 3.75
N ALA A 60 -15.46 -1.80 2.57
CA ALA A 60 -15.21 -0.50 1.93
C ALA A 60 -16.19 0.54 2.48
N THR A 61 -15.70 1.72 2.83
CA THR A 61 -16.55 2.84 3.23
C THR A 61 -16.68 3.83 2.09
N LEU A 62 -17.89 4.00 1.59
CA LEU A 62 -18.21 5.08 0.66
C LEU A 62 -18.51 6.34 1.47
N LYS A 63 -17.62 7.34 1.37
CA LYS A 63 -17.81 8.61 2.07
C LYS A 63 -18.48 9.63 1.16
N ILE A 64 -19.65 10.09 1.58
CA ILE A 64 -20.49 11.03 0.85
C ILE A 64 -20.43 12.39 1.56
N LEU A 65 -20.02 13.44 0.87
CA LEU A 65 -20.18 14.83 1.32
C LEU A 65 -21.31 15.52 0.58
N THR A 66 -21.91 16.53 1.22
CA THR A 66 -22.71 17.53 0.54
C THR A 66 -21.91 18.15 -0.60
N ASN A 67 -22.49 18.15 -1.78
CA ASN A 67 -21.92 18.58 -3.04
C ASN A 67 -21.23 19.95 -2.95
N THR A 68 -19.90 19.97 -3.04
CA THR A 68 -19.11 21.21 -3.11
C THR A 68 -18.90 21.70 -4.53
N LEU A 69 -19.21 20.87 -5.54
CA LEU A 69 -19.03 21.18 -6.96
C LEU A 69 -20.26 21.76 -7.64
N ASN A 70 -21.38 21.94 -6.91
CA ASN A 70 -22.68 22.38 -7.46
C ASN A 70 -23.17 21.58 -8.68
N ASN A 71 -22.77 20.30 -8.79
CA ASN A 71 -23.17 19.38 -9.84
C ASN A 71 -23.68 18.08 -9.21
N ASP A 72 -24.93 18.10 -8.77
CA ASP A 72 -25.56 16.99 -8.05
C ASP A 72 -25.64 15.75 -8.93
N GLU A 73 -25.97 15.88 -10.21
CA GLU A 73 -26.11 14.77 -11.14
C GLU A 73 -24.77 14.00 -11.33
N MET A 74 -23.67 14.72 -11.53
CA MET A 74 -22.35 14.11 -11.67
C MET A 74 -21.95 13.39 -10.40
N TRP A 75 -22.25 13.98 -9.24
CA TRP A 75 -21.95 13.40 -7.95
C TRP A 75 -22.74 12.11 -7.68
N GLU A 76 -24.05 12.13 -7.93
CA GLU A 76 -24.91 10.96 -7.80
C GLU A 76 -24.50 9.82 -8.74
N ASN A 77 -24.16 10.16 -10.00
CA ASN A 77 -23.66 9.19 -10.97
C ASN A 77 -22.34 8.56 -10.49
N ALA A 78 -21.39 9.36 -10.02
CA ALA A 78 -20.13 8.86 -9.51
C ALA A 78 -20.30 7.92 -8.32
N GLN A 79 -21.16 8.28 -7.37
CA GLN A 79 -21.46 7.42 -6.22
C GLN A 79 -22.13 6.12 -6.65
N SER A 80 -23.09 6.19 -7.58
CA SER A 80 -23.76 5.02 -8.12
C SER A 80 -22.78 4.06 -8.81
N MET A 81 -21.82 4.60 -9.57
CA MET A 81 -20.75 3.80 -10.21
C MET A 81 -19.88 3.09 -9.18
N LEU A 82 -19.45 3.81 -8.10
CA LEU A 82 -18.65 3.20 -7.05
C LEU A 82 -19.42 2.10 -6.31
N LYS A 83 -20.67 2.33 -5.96
CA LYS A 83 -21.55 1.31 -5.35
C LYS A 83 -21.67 0.09 -6.25
N SER A 84 -22.04 0.30 -7.51
CA SER A 84 -22.17 -0.79 -8.49
C SER A 84 -20.85 -1.57 -8.66
N ALA A 85 -19.70 -0.90 -8.59
CA ALA A 85 -18.42 -1.57 -8.69
C ALA A 85 -18.12 -2.45 -7.47
N MET A 86 -18.46 -1.99 -6.26
CA MET A 86 -18.30 -2.75 -5.02
C MET A 86 -19.29 -3.92 -4.93
N ASP A 87 -20.55 -3.70 -5.34
CA ASP A 87 -21.58 -4.74 -5.39
C ASP A 87 -21.17 -5.87 -6.36
N ASP A 88 -20.64 -5.53 -7.55
CA ASP A 88 -20.15 -6.51 -8.53
C ASP A 88 -18.96 -7.34 -8.01
N MET A 89 -18.19 -6.79 -7.09
CA MET A 89 -17.07 -7.49 -6.43
C MET A 89 -17.51 -8.23 -5.15
N GLU A 90 -18.81 -8.26 -4.85
CA GLU A 90 -19.40 -8.91 -3.67
C GLU A 90 -18.75 -8.44 -2.34
N LEU A 91 -18.42 -7.15 -2.24
CA LEU A 91 -17.75 -6.59 -1.06
C LEU A 91 -18.79 -6.11 -0.03
N ASP A 92 -18.54 -6.42 1.22
CA ASP A 92 -19.22 -5.81 2.35
C ASP A 92 -18.71 -4.39 2.57
N TYR A 93 -19.59 -3.38 2.48
CA TYR A 93 -19.25 -1.99 2.74
C TYR A 93 -20.35 -1.26 3.49
N PHE A 94 -20.02 -0.17 4.15
CA PHE A 94 -20.98 0.75 4.75
C PHE A 94 -20.79 2.16 4.19
N GLU A 95 -21.88 2.93 4.17
CA GLU A 95 -21.88 4.30 3.69
C GLU A 95 -21.71 5.25 4.88
N ALA A 96 -20.78 6.18 4.78
CA ALA A 96 -20.55 7.24 5.76
C ALA A 96 -20.85 8.60 5.12
N GLU A 97 -21.89 9.26 5.58
CA GLU A 97 -22.23 10.61 5.14
C GLU A 97 -21.26 11.66 5.70
N GLY A 98 -20.97 12.68 4.90
CA GLY A 98 -20.24 13.85 5.35
C GLY A 98 -18.70 13.70 5.41
N GLU A 99 -18.15 12.59 4.93
CA GLU A 99 -16.71 12.32 5.02
C GLU A 99 -15.99 12.17 3.67
N ALA A 100 -16.63 12.48 2.54
CA ALA A 100 -15.98 12.50 1.23
C ALA A 100 -14.95 13.64 1.11
N ALA A 101 -14.12 13.60 0.08
CA ALA A 101 -13.27 14.72 -0.25
C ALA A 101 -14.10 15.85 -0.90
N PHE A 102 -13.65 17.10 -0.80
CA PHE A 102 -14.35 18.23 -1.41
C PHE A 102 -14.35 18.19 -2.96
N TYR A 103 -13.51 17.34 -3.54
CA TYR A 103 -13.34 17.18 -4.99
C TYR A 103 -14.04 15.96 -5.57
N GLY A 104 -14.59 15.07 -4.73
CA GLY A 104 -15.34 13.89 -5.18
C GLY A 104 -15.53 12.80 -4.12
N PRO A 105 -16.31 11.78 -4.43
CA PRO A 105 -16.52 10.64 -3.54
C PRO A 105 -15.22 9.83 -3.38
N LYS A 106 -15.09 9.18 -2.22
CA LYS A 106 -13.93 8.34 -1.94
C LYS A 106 -14.31 7.08 -1.19
N THR A 107 -13.55 6.04 -1.41
CA THR A 107 -13.50 4.85 -0.56
C THR A 107 -12.21 4.85 0.25
N TRP A 108 -12.22 4.24 1.43
CA TRP A 108 -11.05 4.05 2.25
C TRP A 108 -11.09 2.68 2.91
N TYR A 109 -9.93 2.13 3.12
CA TYR A 109 -9.76 0.77 3.64
C TYR A 109 -8.93 0.87 4.91
N PRO A 110 -9.56 0.75 6.09
CA PRO A 110 -8.86 0.79 7.36
C PRO A 110 -8.14 -0.52 7.61
N SER A 111 -7.10 -0.43 8.43
CA SER A 111 -6.44 -1.55 9.07
C SER A 111 -6.44 -1.29 10.58
N GLU A 112 -6.57 -2.33 11.38
CA GLU A 112 -6.39 -2.24 12.83
C GLU A 112 -4.92 -2.45 13.19
N ASP A 113 -4.42 -1.60 14.09
CA ASP A 113 -3.11 -1.81 14.72
C ASP A 113 -3.23 -2.86 15.86
N CYS A 114 -2.11 -3.24 16.48
CA CYS A 114 -2.09 -4.21 17.56
C CYS A 114 -2.84 -3.78 18.83
N LEU A 115 -3.27 -2.52 18.91
CA LEU A 115 -4.04 -1.95 20.02
C LEU A 115 -5.53 -1.81 19.67
N GLY A 116 -5.94 -2.20 18.46
CA GLY A 116 -7.32 -2.08 17.98
C GLY A 116 -7.68 -0.67 17.48
N ASN A 117 -6.69 0.19 17.19
CA ASN A 117 -6.96 1.47 16.56
C ASN A 117 -7.07 1.28 15.04
N GLU A 118 -8.07 1.93 14.44
CA GLU A 118 -8.23 1.96 13.00
C GLU A 118 -7.27 2.97 12.36
N GLU A 119 -6.47 2.51 11.43
CA GLU A 119 -5.58 3.34 10.61
C GLU A 119 -5.90 3.18 9.14
N THR A 120 -6.12 4.29 8.43
CA THR A 120 -6.36 4.25 6.99
C THR A 120 -5.09 3.87 6.25
N LEU A 121 -5.09 2.75 5.54
CA LEU A 121 -3.98 2.31 4.69
C LEU A 121 -4.22 2.62 3.22
N SER A 122 -5.38 2.30 2.68
CA SER A 122 -5.65 2.49 1.27
C SER A 122 -6.82 3.44 1.04
N THR A 123 -6.76 4.12 -0.09
CA THR A 123 -7.82 5.02 -0.53
C THR A 123 -7.94 5.00 -2.04
N ILE A 124 -9.17 5.09 -2.53
CA ILE A 124 -9.48 5.40 -3.92
C ILE A 124 -10.41 6.61 -3.91
N GLN A 125 -10.06 7.65 -4.64
CA GLN A 125 -10.78 8.93 -4.63
C GLN A 125 -11.02 9.39 -6.05
N LEU A 126 -12.27 9.68 -6.39
CA LEU A 126 -12.59 10.32 -7.66
C LEU A 126 -12.41 11.83 -7.52
N ASP A 127 -11.86 12.45 -8.54
CA ASP A 127 -11.62 13.89 -8.59
C ASP A 127 -12.12 14.46 -9.93
N PHE A 128 -13.11 15.30 -9.83
CA PHE A 128 -13.68 16.04 -10.94
C PHE A 128 -13.21 17.50 -10.96
N LEU A 129 -12.67 17.97 -9.84
CA LEU A 129 -12.33 19.38 -9.63
C LEU A 129 -10.99 19.74 -10.25
N LEU A 130 -9.94 18.92 -10.04
CA LEU A 130 -8.62 19.22 -10.58
C LEU A 130 -8.60 19.18 -12.13
N PRO A 131 -9.22 18.19 -12.79
CA PRO A 131 -9.36 18.24 -14.25
C PRO A 131 -10.05 19.50 -14.77
N GLU A 132 -11.03 20.01 -14.03
CA GLU A 132 -11.68 21.28 -14.38
C GLU A 132 -10.76 22.48 -14.16
N ARG A 133 -10.13 22.59 -12.99
CA ARG A 133 -9.26 23.71 -12.62
C ARG A 133 -8.03 23.84 -13.50
N PHE A 134 -7.48 22.71 -13.95
CA PHE A 134 -6.33 22.66 -14.84
C PHE A 134 -6.70 22.64 -16.32
N ASP A 135 -8.00 22.73 -16.65
CA ASP A 135 -8.53 22.64 -18.00
C ASP A 135 -7.97 21.43 -18.79
N LEU A 136 -7.93 20.29 -18.11
CA LEU A 136 -7.45 19.04 -18.72
C LEU A 136 -8.46 18.56 -19.76
N LYS A 137 -7.95 18.11 -20.91
CA LYS A 137 -8.75 17.65 -22.04
C LYS A 137 -8.13 16.45 -22.70
N TYR A 138 -8.97 15.61 -23.29
CA TYR A 138 -8.57 14.57 -24.23
C TYR A 138 -9.46 14.65 -25.47
N ILE A 139 -8.98 14.09 -26.58
CA ILE A 139 -9.78 14.00 -27.81
C ILE A 139 -10.55 12.69 -27.79
N GLY A 140 -11.85 12.78 -27.81
CA GLY A 140 -12.75 11.62 -27.86
C GLY A 140 -12.77 10.91 -29.22
N ALA A 141 -13.46 9.78 -29.28
CA ALA A 141 -13.66 9.04 -30.53
C ALA A 141 -14.50 9.82 -31.57
N ASP A 142 -15.24 10.82 -31.12
CA ASP A 142 -16.01 11.78 -31.94
C ASP A 142 -15.15 12.90 -32.53
N GLY A 143 -13.87 12.99 -32.14
CA GLY A 143 -12.94 14.04 -32.56
C GLY A 143 -13.06 15.33 -31.75
N GLU A 144 -13.94 15.38 -30.74
CA GLU A 144 -14.16 16.56 -29.91
C GLU A 144 -13.34 16.52 -28.61
N GLU A 145 -13.19 17.68 -27.97
CA GLU A 145 -12.49 17.80 -26.68
C GLU A 145 -13.43 17.42 -25.53
N HIS A 146 -12.98 16.49 -24.69
CA HIS A 146 -13.68 16.05 -23.48
C HIS A 146 -12.82 16.23 -22.26
N ARG A 147 -13.46 16.37 -21.07
CA ARG A 147 -12.76 16.44 -19.78
C ARG A 147 -12.62 15.06 -19.17
N PRO A 148 -11.40 14.64 -18.79
CA PRO A 148 -11.20 13.38 -18.07
C PRO A 148 -11.67 13.50 -16.62
N VAL A 149 -11.89 12.34 -16.00
CA VAL A 149 -11.98 12.20 -14.55
C VAL A 149 -10.63 11.71 -14.02
N MET A 150 -10.20 12.19 -12.87
CA MET A 150 -8.97 11.74 -12.25
C MET A 150 -9.32 10.82 -11.05
N ILE A 151 -8.59 9.72 -10.96
CA ILE A 151 -8.67 8.77 -9.84
C ILE A 151 -7.35 8.84 -9.08
N HIS A 152 -7.39 9.32 -7.84
CA HIS A 152 -6.28 9.23 -6.90
C HIS A 152 -6.33 7.87 -6.21
N ARG A 153 -5.19 7.21 -6.10
CA ARG A 153 -5.07 5.94 -5.38
C ARG A 153 -3.89 5.94 -4.45
N GLY A 154 -4.12 5.53 -3.21
CA GLY A 154 -3.08 5.14 -2.27
C GLY A 154 -3.29 3.68 -1.88
N VAL A 155 -2.32 2.81 -2.16
CA VAL A 155 -2.43 1.37 -1.88
C VAL A 155 -1.95 1.04 -0.48
N ILE A 156 -0.85 1.63 -0.05
CA ILE A 156 -0.20 1.31 1.23
C ILE A 156 0.01 2.53 2.13
N SER A 157 -0.68 3.63 1.89
CA SER A 157 -0.51 4.90 2.62
C SER A 157 0.93 5.44 2.49
N THR A 158 1.63 5.61 3.61
CA THR A 158 3.04 6.00 3.64
C THR A 158 3.93 4.80 3.88
N MET A 159 5.13 4.82 3.30
CA MET A 159 6.11 3.73 3.50
C MET A 159 6.43 3.53 4.98
N GLU A 160 6.50 4.61 5.75
CA GLU A 160 6.80 4.59 7.18
C GLU A 160 5.69 3.90 7.97
N ARG A 161 4.43 4.30 7.75
CA ARG A 161 3.27 3.69 8.43
C ARG A 161 3.12 2.23 8.04
N PHE A 162 3.22 1.93 6.75
CA PHE A 162 3.16 0.56 6.26
C PHE A 162 4.24 -0.32 6.89
N THR A 163 5.49 0.20 6.99
CA THR A 163 6.58 -0.49 7.66
C THR A 163 6.27 -0.74 9.14
N ALA A 164 5.69 0.25 9.84
CA ALA A 164 5.29 0.06 11.25
C ALA A 164 4.29 -1.09 11.40
N ILE A 165 3.26 -1.11 10.56
CA ILE A 165 2.24 -2.16 10.58
C ILE A 165 2.85 -3.52 10.26
N LEU A 166 3.76 -3.61 9.28
CA LEU A 166 4.50 -4.84 8.96
C LEU A 166 5.30 -5.33 10.17
N ILE A 167 6.01 -4.43 10.85
CA ILE A 167 6.80 -4.77 12.05
C ILE A 167 5.88 -5.33 13.13
N GLU A 168 4.75 -4.70 13.40
CA GLU A 168 3.79 -5.13 14.42
C GLU A 168 3.19 -6.50 14.09
N ASN A 169 2.70 -6.70 12.87
CA ASN A 169 2.08 -7.94 12.45
C ASN A 169 3.06 -9.13 12.45
N TYR A 170 4.24 -8.93 11.91
CA TYR A 170 5.26 -9.98 11.85
C TYR A 170 6.10 -10.07 13.12
N LYS A 171 5.91 -9.16 14.10
CA LYS A 171 6.78 -9.05 15.29
C LYS A 171 8.25 -9.03 14.89
N GLY A 172 8.55 -8.35 13.75
CA GLY A 172 9.84 -8.27 13.09
C GLY A 172 10.35 -9.56 12.42
N ALA A 173 9.67 -10.67 12.55
CA ALA A 173 10.04 -11.93 11.89
C ALA A 173 9.48 -11.99 10.46
N PHE A 174 9.91 -11.06 9.61
CA PHE A 174 9.43 -10.92 8.24
C PHE A 174 9.53 -12.21 7.42
N PRO A 175 8.59 -12.47 6.51
CA PRO A 175 8.74 -13.49 5.49
C PRO A 175 9.96 -13.20 4.62
N THR A 176 10.54 -14.24 4.02
CA THR A 176 11.84 -14.12 3.33
C THR A 176 11.85 -13.03 2.26
N TRP A 177 10.78 -12.85 1.53
CA TRP A 177 10.69 -11.85 0.46
C TRP A 177 10.71 -10.41 0.97
N LEU A 178 10.19 -10.14 2.17
CA LEU A 178 10.22 -8.84 2.85
C LEU A 178 11.47 -8.63 3.70
N ALA A 179 12.15 -9.71 4.13
CA ALA A 179 13.27 -9.62 5.06
C ALA A 179 14.41 -8.77 4.48
N PRO A 180 14.95 -7.77 5.22
CA PRO A 180 16.13 -7.00 4.79
C PRO A 180 17.34 -7.89 4.48
N HIS A 181 17.52 -8.95 5.28
CA HIS A 181 18.50 -9.99 5.09
C HIS A 181 17.80 -11.31 4.77
N GLN A 182 17.84 -11.74 3.52
CA GLN A 182 17.14 -12.96 3.09
C GLN A 182 17.97 -14.22 3.30
N VAL A 183 19.26 -14.14 2.98
CA VAL A 183 20.20 -15.27 3.05
C VAL A 183 21.52 -14.81 3.64
N THR A 184 22.07 -15.62 4.55
CA THR A 184 23.45 -15.48 5.02
C THR A 184 24.24 -16.72 4.61
N VAL A 185 25.28 -16.55 3.79
CA VAL A 185 26.22 -17.62 3.43
C VAL A 185 27.29 -17.70 4.52
N ILE A 186 27.43 -18.87 5.13
CA ILE A 186 28.36 -19.09 6.25
C ILE A 186 29.41 -20.11 5.81
N PRO A 187 30.65 -19.69 5.50
CA PRO A 187 31.75 -20.62 5.23
C PRO A 187 32.10 -21.41 6.50
N VAL A 188 32.29 -22.73 6.36
CA VAL A 188 32.70 -23.60 7.46
C VAL A 188 34.10 -23.25 7.94
N SER A 189 35.01 -22.93 7.02
CA SER A 189 36.35 -22.38 7.26
C SER A 189 36.52 -21.19 6.34
N ASN A 190 36.95 -20.06 6.91
CA ASN A 190 37.21 -18.88 6.10
C ASN A 190 38.43 -19.10 5.18
N GLU A 191 39.47 -19.75 5.67
CA GLU A 191 40.70 -20.01 4.91
C GLU A 191 40.44 -20.86 3.65
N ALA A 192 39.54 -21.83 3.75
CA ALA A 192 39.28 -22.79 2.68
C ALA A 192 38.06 -22.50 1.81
N HIS A 193 37.05 -21.76 2.32
CA HIS A 193 35.77 -21.69 1.68
C HIS A 193 35.21 -20.28 1.50
N VAL A 194 35.93 -19.22 1.88
CA VAL A 194 35.42 -17.86 1.76
C VAL A 194 35.18 -17.45 0.31
N ASP A 195 36.10 -17.80 -0.57
CA ASP A 195 35.99 -17.46 -2.00
C ASP A 195 34.76 -18.13 -2.62
N TYR A 196 34.54 -19.40 -2.33
CA TYR A 196 33.33 -20.11 -2.78
C TYR A 196 32.05 -19.52 -2.18
N ALA A 197 32.09 -19.08 -0.92
CA ALA A 197 30.96 -18.40 -0.31
C ALA A 197 30.58 -17.11 -1.04
N TRP A 198 31.56 -16.35 -1.51
CA TRP A 198 31.37 -15.17 -2.34
C TRP A 198 30.84 -15.49 -3.74
N GLU A 199 31.29 -16.57 -4.35
CA GLU A 199 30.74 -17.06 -5.63
C GLU A 199 29.24 -17.38 -5.49
N VAL A 200 28.88 -18.12 -4.44
CA VAL A 200 27.46 -18.45 -4.13
C VAL A 200 26.66 -17.18 -3.88
N ALA A 201 27.19 -16.25 -3.07
CA ALA A 201 26.51 -15.00 -2.79
C ALA A 201 26.30 -14.16 -4.05
N LYS A 202 27.26 -14.15 -4.98
CA LYS A 202 27.14 -13.47 -6.27
C LYS A 202 26.00 -14.06 -7.11
N VAL A 203 25.96 -15.39 -7.26
CA VAL A 203 24.88 -16.05 -8.01
C VAL A 203 23.50 -15.71 -7.44
N LEU A 204 23.36 -15.66 -6.12
CA LEU A 204 22.10 -15.31 -5.48
C LEU A 204 21.74 -13.83 -5.68
N ARG A 205 22.72 -12.92 -5.58
CA ARG A 205 22.53 -11.47 -5.83
C ARG A 205 22.12 -11.20 -7.28
N ASP A 206 22.71 -11.89 -8.24
CA ASP A 206 22.37 -11.79 -9.66
C ASP A 206 20.91 -12.20 -9.94
N LYS A 207 20.32 -12.98 -9.02
CA LYS A 207 18.89 -13.37 -9.03
C LYS A 207 18.01 -12.45 -8.16
N GLY A 208 18.53 -11.32 -7.69
CA GLY A 208 17.79 -10.35 -6.89
C GLY A 208 17.66 -10.69 -5.40
N VAL A 209 18.37 -11.70 -4.89
CA VAL A 209 18.31 -12.07 -3.47
C VAL A 209 19.26 -11.17 -2.65
N ARG A 210 18.79 -10.66 -1.52
CA ARG A 210 19.59 -9.89 -0.56
C ARG A 210 20.43 -10.84 0.29
N VAL A 211 21.75 -10.90 -0.01
CA VAL A 211 22.66 -11.91 0.55
C VAL A 211 23.84 -11.25 1.25
N ASP A 212 24.14 -11.75 2.46
CA ASP A 212 25.34 -11.46 3.21
C ASP A 212 26.27 -12.68 3.25
N VAL A 213 27.60 -12.44 3.35
CA VAL A 213 28.60 -13.48 3.66
C VAL A 213 29.14 -13.23 5.07
N ASP A 214 29.11 -14.24 5.92
CA ASP A 214 29.63 -14.13 7.29
C ASP A 214 31.08 -14.59 7.37
N GLU A 215 32.00 -13.65 7.21
CA GLU A 215 33.47 -13.87 7.23
C GLU A 215 34.07 -13.81 8.65
N ARG A 216 33.29 -13.65 9.70
CA ARG A 216 33.81 -13.58 11.06
C ARG A 216 34.62 -14.83 11.39
N ASN A 217 35.73 -14.67 12.09
CA ASN A 217 36.55 -15.80 12.53
C ASN A 217 35.95 -16.46 13.79
N GLU A 218 34.80 -17.09 13.61
CA GLU A 218 34.00 -17.76 14.65
C GLU A 218 33.62 -19.17 14.19
N LYS A 219 33.31 -20.05 15.15
CA LYS A 219 32.80 -21.39 14.83
C LYS A 219 31.47 -21.32 14.05
N CYS A 220 31.30 -22.16 13.05
CA CYS A 220 30.12 -22.21 12.20
C CYS A 220 28.81 -22.25 12.99
N ASN A 221 28.76 -23.06 14.08
CA ASN A 221 27.60 -23.14 14.96
C ASN A 221 27.24 -21.78 15.58
N LEU A 222 28.24 -21.02 16.02
CA LEU A 222 28.03 -19.69 16.61
C LEU A 222 27.58 -18.67 15.57
N LYS A 223 28.13 -18.71 14.36
CA LYS A 223 27.69 -17.89 13.22
C LYS A 223 26.23 -18.19 12.91
N SER A 224 25.84 -19.46 12.85
CA SER A 224 24.46 -19.88 12.59
C SER A 224 23.46 -19.37 13.64
N VAL A 225 23.83 -19.48 14.94
CA VAL A 225 23.00 -18.94 16.02
C VAL A 225 22.87 -17.43 15.91
N LYS A 226 23.98 -16.71 15.68
CA LYS A 226 23.96 -15.25 15.51
C LYS A 226 23.17 -14.81 14.29
N ALA A 227 23.22 -15.54 13.17
CA ALA A 227 22.41 -15.27 11.99
C ALA A 227 20.89 -15.43 12.27
N LYS A 228 20.52 -16.47 13.04
CA LYS A 228 19.12 -16.67 13.50
C LYS A 228 18.69 -15.56 14.46
N LEU A 229 19.54 -15.18 15.42
CA LEU A 229 19.24 -14.08 16.35
C LEU A 229 19.16 -12.73 15.65
N ARG A 230 19.93 -12.49 14.59
CA ARG A 230 19.83 -11.27 13.78
C ARG A 230 18.47 -11.13 13.14
N LYS A 231 17.85 -12.25 12.71
CA LYS A 231 16.46 -12.27 12.23
C LYS A 231 15.46 -11.88 13.34
N SER A 232 15.79 -12.12 14.60
CA SER A 232 14.94 -11.81 15.77
C SER A 232 15.27 -10.48 16.45
N LEU A 233 16.41 -9.84 16.13
CA LEU A 233 16.88 -8.56 16.72
C LEU A 233 16.71 -7.36 15.78
N THR A 234 16.26 -7.56 14.56
CA THR A 234 15.68 -6.51 13.71
C THR A 234 14.23 -6.23 14.10
N ASN A 235 13.87 -6.73 15.29
CA ASN A 235 12.61 -6.54 15.97
C ASN A 235 12.68 -5.40 16.95
#